data_51bfdd38a18ceb3a542db6b1e6f02413
#
_entry.id   51bfdd38a18ceb3a542db6b1e6f02413
#
_cell.length_a   1.000
_cell.length_b   1.000
_cell.length_c   1.000
_cell.angle_alpha   90.00
_cell.angle_beta   90.00
_cell.angle_gamma   90.00
#
_symmetry.space_group_name_H-M   'P 1'
#
loop_
_entity.id
_entity.type
_entity.pdbx_description
1 polymer ?
#
loop_
_entity_poly.entity_id
_entity_poly.type
_entity_poly.pdbx_seq_one_letter_code
_entity_poly.pdbx_strand_id
1 'polypeptide(L)'
;MNINNYIDYTLLKATATYNDIWNLCEKAVENKCASVCIPSCYVPFVYEHFPTLSICTVVGFPLGNCSTATKVAEATEAVENGADEIDMVINIAHLTHGLYYAVKSEI
;
A
#
# COMPACT_ATOMS: atom_id res chain seq x y z
N MET A 1 14.31 -5.08 21.72
CA MET A 1 13.36 -4.55 20.69
C MET A 1 13.66 -5.22 19.36
N ASN A 2 12.64 -5.80 18.71
CA ASN A 2 12.79 -6.38 17.39
C ASN A 2 12.44 -5.32 16.35
N ILE A 3 13.42 -4.85 15.59
CA ILE A 3 13.22 -3.83 14.56
C ILE A 3 12.21 -4.26 13.49
N ASN A 4 12.06 -5.54 13.24
CA ASN A 4 11.10 -6.05 12.24
C ASN A 4 9.66 -5.65 12.56
N ASN A 5 9.34 -5.43 13.83
CA ASN A 5 8.02 -4.97 14.24
C ASN A 5 7.66 -3.58 13.72
N TYR A 6 8.62 -2.87 13.13
CA TYR A 6 8.46 -1.53 12.56
C TYR A 6 8.67 -1.52 11.05
N ILE A 7 8.84 -2.69 10.42
CA ILE A 7 9.12 -2.80 9.00
C ILE A 7 7.86 -3.22 8.24
N ASP A 8 7.54 -2.47 7.19
CA ASP A 8 6.58 -2.87 6.17
C ASP A 8 7.33 -3.66 5.09
N TYR A 9 7.16 -4.97 5.06
CA TYR A 9 7.84 -5.81 4.08
C TYR A 9 7.15 -5.62 2.72
N THR A 10 7.88 -5.06 1.76
CA THR A 10 7.29 -4.42 0.58
C THR A 10 7.66 -5.12 -0.72
N LEU A 11 6.67 -5.30 -1.61
CA LEU A 11 6.86 -5.76 -2.99
C LEU A 11 5.86 -5.05 -3.89
N LEU A 12 6.37 -4.14 -4.74
CA LEU A 12 5.55 -3.29 -5.60
C LEU A 12 5.94 -3.38 -7.08
N LYS A 13 6.72 -4.40 -7.47
CA LYS A 13 7.10 -4.62 -8.87
C LYS A 13 5.86 -4.83 -9.73
N ALA A 14 5.80 -4.17 -10.88
CA ALA A 14 4.70 -4.34 -11.82
C ALA A 14 4.51 -5.81 -12.27
N THR A 15 5.58 -6.59 -12.22
CA THR A 15 5.58 -8.00 -12.65
C THR A 15 5.45 -9.00 -11.50
N ALA A 16 5.15 -8.54 -10.29
CA ALA A 16 4.97 -9.43 -9.14
C ALA A 16 3.82 -10.40 -9.38
N THR A 17 4.07 -11.67 -9.11
CA THR A 17 3.09 -12.74 -9.27
C THR A 17 2.42 -13.08 -7.92
N TYR A 18 1.32 -13.84 -7.97
CA TYR A 18 0.70 -14.36 -6.73
C TYR A 18 1.69 -15.18 -5.91
N ASN A 19 2.56 -15.94 -6.58
CA ASN A 19 3.59 -16.71 -5.88
C ASN A 19 4.62 -15.81 -5.18
N ASP A 20 5.01 -14.72 -5.81
CA ASP A 20 5.91 -13.73 -5.21
C ASP A 20 5.28 -13.11 -3.96
N ILE A 21 3.99 -12.76 -4.03
CA ILE A 21 3.25 -12.20 -2.90
C ILE A 21 3.12 -13.23 -1.77
N TRP A 22 2.83 -14.48 -2.12
CA TRP A 22 2.76 -15.56 -1.12
C TRP A 22 4.08 -15.69 -0.36
N ASN A 23 5.20 -15.76 -1.08
CA ASN A 23 6.51 -15.87 -0.48
C ASN A 23 6.86 -14.66 0.40
N LEU A 24 6.47 -13.47 -0.03
CA LEU A 24 6.62 -12.24 0.76
C LEU A 24 5.88 -12.37 2.10
N CYS A 25 4.64 -12.79 2.05
CA CYS A 25 3.79 -12.92 3.24
C CYS A 25 4.31 -13.99 4.20
N GLU A 26 4.77 -15.13 3.70
CA GLU A 26 5.39 -16.15 4.54
C GLU A 26 6.59 -15.60 5.29
N LYS A 27 7.45 -14.87 4.60
CA LYS A 27 8.63 -14.25 5.22
C LYS A 27 8.26 -13.18 6.23
N ALA A 28 7.23 -12.39 5.93
CA ALA A 28 6.76 -11.36 6.85
C ALA A 28 6.23 -11.96 8.16
N VAL A 29 5.49 -13.05 8.08
CA VAL A 29 5.01 -13.78 9.26
C VAL A 29 6.19 -14.34 10.05
N GLU A 30 7.11 -15.03 9.36
CA GLU A 30 8.29 -15.65 9.97
C GLU A 30 9.16 -14.63 10.71
N ASN A 31 9.35 -13.46 10.11
CA ASN A 31 10.21 -12.41 10.66
C ASN A 31 9.46 -11.41 11.55
N LYS A 32 8.16 -11.59 11.76
CA LYS A 32 7.31 -10.72 12.59
C LYS A 32 7.38 -9.25 12.16
N CYS A 33 7.28 -9.01 10.85
CA CYS A 33 7.22 -7.66 10.31
C CYS A 33 5.91 -6.96 10.73
N ALA A 34 5.93 -5.63 10.76
CA ALA A 34 4.76 -4.83 11.14
C ALA A 34 3.60 -5.05 10.18
N SER A 35 3.90 -5.06 8.88
CA SER A 35 2.92 -5.28 7.82
C SER A 35 3.62 -5.78 6.56
N VAL A 36 2.82 -6.14 5.56
CA VAL A 36 3.27 -6.23 4.17
C VAL A 36 2.73 -5.03 3.40
N CYS A 37 3.50 -4.50 2.46
CA CYS A 37 3.03 -3.45 1.56
C CYS A 37 3.05 -4.00 0.14
N ILE A 38 1.88 -4.04 -0.49
CA ILE A 38 1.64 -4.73 -1.75
C ILE A 38 0.76 -3.90 -2.68
N PRO A 39 0.73 -4.20 -3.99
CA PRO A 39 -0.23 -3.58 -4.89
C PRO A 39 -1.67 -3.90 -4.48
N SER A 40 -2.59 -2.98 -4.72
CA SER A 40 -3.98 -3.10 -4.27
C SER A 40 -4.71 -4.33 -4.84
N CYS A 41 -4.33 -4.79 -6.02
CA CYS A 41 -4.95 -5.97 -6.64
C CYS A 41 -4.73 -7.26 -5.84
N TYR A 42 -3.71 -7.30 -4.98
CA TYR A 42 -3.40 -8.47 -4.15
C TYR A 42 -3.99 -8.41 -2.73
N VAL A 43 -4.61 -7.30 -2.36
CA VAL A 43 -5.16 -7.15 -1.00
C VAL A 43 -6.18 -8.24 -0.65
N PRO A 44 -7.17 -8.57 -1.50
CA PRO A 44 -8.11 -9.63 -1.18
C PRO A 44 -7.44 -10.99 -0.97
N PHE A 45 -6.45 -11.30 -1.79
CA PHE A 45 -5.71 -12.56 -1.71
C PHE A 45 -4.97 -12.70 -0.37
N VAL A 46 -4.27 -11.64 0.04
CA VAL A 46 -3.52 -11.67 1.32
C VAL A 46 -4.48 -11.69 2.51
N TYR A 47 -5.56 -10.92 2.43
CA TYR A 47 -6.59 -10.93 3.47
C TYR A 47 -7.16 -12.32 3.71
N GLU A 48 -7.42 -13.05 2.64
CA GLU A 48 -7.98 -14.41 2.72
C GLU A 48 -6.98 -15.43 3.28
N HIS A 49 -5.71 -15.37 2.84
CA HIS A 49 -4.73 -16.42 3.11
C HIS A 49 -3.80 -16.15 4.29
N PHE A 50 -3.67 -14.91 4.71
CA PHE A 50 -2.79 -14.50 5.82
C PHE A 50 -3.54 -13.61 6.82
N PRO A 51 -4.53 -14.17 7.54
CA PRO A 51 -5.43 -13.37 8.38
C PRO A 51 -4.75 -12.69 9.56
N THR A 52 -3.52 -13.07 9.90
CA THR A 52 -2.78 -12.45 11.01
C THR A 52 -1.90 -11.27 10.56
N LEU A 53 -1.71 -11.08 9.25
CA LEU A 53 -0.89 -9.99 8.73
C LEU A 53 -1.68 -8.69 8.67
N SER A 54 -1.02 -7.60 9.06
CA SER A 54 -1.48 -6.26 8.73
C SER A 54 -1.11 -5.96 7.28
N ILE A 55 -2.07 -5.43 6.52
CA ILE A 55 -1.94 -5.22 5.08
C ILE A 55 -1.89 -3.72 4.80
N CYS A 56 -0.75 -3.26 4.25
CA CYS A 56 -0.61 -1.93 3.69
C CYS A 56 -0.69 -2.02 2.17
N THR A 57 -1.31 -1.05 1.53
CA THR A 57 -1.28 -0.92 0.08
C THR A 57 -1.08 0.52 -0.35
N VAL A 58 -0.57 0.69 -1.57
CA VAL A 58 -0.31 2.01 -2.14
C VAL A 58 -1.54 2.53 -2.88
N VAL A 59 -1.68 3.85 -2.89
CA VAL A 59 -2.76 4.57 -3.59
C VAL A 59 -2.15 5.70 -4.42
N GLY A 60 -2.55 5.80 -5.68
CA GLY A 60 -1.97 6.78 -6.60
C GLY A 60 -0.51 6.49 -6.96
N PHE A 61 -0.06 5.29 -6.75
CA PHE A 61 1.33 4.88 -6.91
C PHE A 61 1.63 4.52 -8.38
N PRO A 62 2.83 4.84 -8.90
CA PRO A 62 3.91 5.53 -8.18
C PRO A 62 3.93 7.05 -8.34
N LEU A 63 3.16 7.62 -9.25
CA LEU A 63 3.32 9.01 -9.71
C LEU A 63 2.52 10.04 -8.91
N GLY A 64 1.44 9.63 -8.28
CA GLY A 64 0.60 10.50 -7.46
C GLY A 64 -0.17 11.56 -8.24
N ASN A 65 -0.18 11.51 -9.57
CA ASN A 65 -0.72 12.57 -10.44
C ASN A 65 -2.14 12.30 -10.97
N CYS A 66 -2.82 11.32 -10.42
CA CYS A 66 -4.25 11.13 -10.69
C CYS A 66 -5.10 12.08 -9.83
N SER A 67 -6.38 12.16 -10.13
CA SER A 67 -7.29 13.05 -9.37
C SER A 67 -7.49 12.57 -7.93
N THR A 68 -7.88 13.48 -7.04
CA THR A 68 -8.27 13.16 -5.67
C THR A 68 -9.39 12.14 -5.64
N ALA A 69 -10.40 12.29 -6.49
CA ALA A 69 -11.51 11.33 -6.57
C ALA A 69 -11.03 9.91 -6.90
N THR A 70 -10.06 9.77 -7.79
CA THR A 70 -9.47 8.49 -8.15
C THR A 70 -8.72 7.88 -6.96
N LYS A 71 -7.95 8.67 -6.23
CA LYS A 71 -7.24 8.21 -5.04
C LYS A 71 -8.21 7.76 -3.94
N VAL A 72 -9.29 8.52 -3.73
CA VAL A 72 -10.32 8.15 -2.76
C VAL A 72 -11.00 6.83 -3.14
N ALA A 73 -11.31 6.65 -4.42
CA ALA A 73 -11.91 5.41 -4.90
C ALA A 73 -10.99 4.19 -4.69
N GLU A 74 -9.70 4.35 -5.02
CA GLU A 74 -8.72 3.29 -4.82
C GLU A 74 -8.55 2.95 -3.34
N ALA A 75 -8.45 3.97 -2.48
CA ALA A 75 -8.32 3.77 -1.04
C ALA A 75 -9.57 3.08 -0.45
N THR A 76 -10.76 3.50 -0.87
CA THR A 76 -12.02 2.91 -0.41
C THR A 76 -12.10 1.44 -0.77
N GLU A 77 -11.82 1.10 -2.03
CA GLU A 77 -11.81 -0.29 -2.48
C GLU A 77 -10.79 -1.13 -1.71
N ALA A 78 -9.59 -0.58 -1.49
CA ALA A 78 -8.55 -1.28 -0.76
C ALA A 78 -8.98 -1.60 0.68
N VAL A 79 -9.57 -0.64 1.38
CA VAL A 79 -10.06 -0.83 2.75
C VAL A 79 -11.20 -1.86 2.78
N GLU A 80 -12.14 -1.79 1.85
CA GLU A 80 -13.24 -2.76 1.74
C GLU A 80 -12.72 -4.17 1.49
N ASN A 81 -11.60 -4.30 0.77
CA ASN A 81 -10.96 -5.59 0.48
C ASN A 81 -10.05 -6.10 1.60
N GLY A 82 -9.84 -5.35 2.65
CA GLY A 82 -9.13 -5.80 3.83
C GLY A 82 -7.80 -5.11 4.13
N ALA A 83 -7.47 -4.01 3.46
CA ALA A 83 -6.28 -3.23 3.81
C ALA A 83 -6.46 -2.54 5.16
N ASP A 84 -5.41 -2.58 5.97
CA ASP A 84 -5.36 -1.93 7.28
C ASP A 84 -4.71 -0.56 7.21
N GLU A 85 -3.81 -0.37 6.25
CA GLU A 85 -3.04 0.86 6.07
C GLU A 85 -3.01 1.27 4.59
N ILE A 86 -2.99 2.57 4.36
CA ILE A 86 -2.92 3.15 3.02
C ILE A 86 -1.70 4.06 2.93
N ASP A 87 -0.84 3.79 1.95
CA ASP A 87 0.30 4.64 1.59
C ASP A 87 -0.07 5.43 0.32
N MET A 88 -0.59 6.63 0.52
CA MET A 88 -1.02 7.49 -0.57
C MET A 88 0.15 8.31 -1.10
N VAL A 89 0.33 8.31 -2.43
CA VAL A 89 1.33 9.17 -3.08
C VAL A 89 0.72 10.54 -3.33
N ILE A 90 1.35 11.59 -2.80
CA ILE A 90 0.90 12.96 -3.04
C ILE A 90 1.11 13.32 -4.51
N ASN A 91 0.40 14.33 -5.00
CA ASN A 91 0.59 14.83 -6.35
C ASN A 91 1.94 15.56 -6.44
N ILE A 92 2.96 14.84 -6.90
CA ILE A 92 4.34 15.33 -6.99
C ILE A 92 4.41 16.52 -7.95
N ALA A 93 3.67 16.49 -9.05
CA ALA A 93 3.63 17.60 -10.00
C ALA A 93 3.11 18.89 -9.34
N HIS A 94 2.04 18.81 -8.57
CA HIS A 94 1.51 19.96 -7.84
C HIS A 94 2.52 20.48 -6.81
N LEU A 95 3.17 19.57 -6.09
CA LEU A 95 4.21 19.95 -5.13
C LEU A 95 5.35 20.70 -5.82
N THR A 96 5.83 20.17 -6.95
CA THR A 96 6.92 20.78 -7.73
C THR A 96 6.56 22.18 -8.24
N HIS A 97 5.28 22.41 -8.56
CA HIS A 97 4.80 23.72 -9.00
C HIS A 97 4.46 24.66 -7.84
N GLY A 98 4.69 24.28 -6.59
CA GLY A 98 4.40 25.10 -5.43
C GLY A 98 2.91 25.19 -5.09
N LEU A 99 2.09 24.27 -5.60
CA LEU A 99 0.65 24.24 -5.34
C LEU A 99 0.36 23.52 -4.00
N TYR A 100 0.91 24.05 -2.91
CA TYR A 100 0.89 23.41 -1.61
C TYR A 100 -0.52 23.22 -1.05
N TYR A 101 -1.41 24.17 -1.32
CA TYR A 101 -2.80 24.04 -0.88
C TYR A 101 -3.48 22.85 -1.54
N ALA A 102 -3.26 22.66 -2.85
CA ALA A 102 -3.82 21.53 -3.58
C ALA A 102 -3.31 20.19 -3.03
N VAL A 103 -2.01 20.10 -2.72
CA VAL A 103 -1.42 18.90 -2.12
C VAL A 103 -2.03 18.64 -0.73
N LYS A 104 -2.12 19.66 0.10
CA LYS A 104 -2.72 19.54 1.42
C LYS A 104 -4.18 19.13 1.35
N SER A 105 -4.93 19.67 0.40
CA SER A 105 -6.36 19.43 0.25
C SER A 105 -6.68 17.98 -0.15
N GLU A 106 -5.79 17.31 -0.90
CA GLU A 106 -6.03 15.92 -1.29
C GLU A 106 -5.77 14.92 -0.15
N ILE A 107 -4.96 15.28 0.82
CA ILE A 107 -4.66 14.42 1.97
C ILE A 107 -5.88 14.33 2.90
#